data_aa3ec2113b6e4c76aacf393d13a25119
#
_entry.id   aa3ec2113b6e4c76aacf393d13a25119
#
_cell.length_a   1.000
_cell.length_b   1.000
_cell.length_c   1.000
_cell.angle_alpha   90.00
_cell.angle_beta   90.00
_cell.angle_gamma   90.00
#
_symmetry.space_group_name_H-M   'P 1'
#
loop_
_entity.id
_entity.type
_entity.pdbx_description
1 polymer ?
#
loop_
_entity_poly.entity_id
_entity_poly.type
_entity_poly.pdbx_seq_one_letter_code
_entity_poly.pdbx_strand_id
1 'polypeptide(L)' 'MVTHDIKNHKFKIESLKGLSCLEYDLTGHVFTVLHTIVPAALSGKGLAAQLAEAAYSWAVKN' A
#
# COMPACT_ATOMS: atom_id res chain seq x y z
N MET A 1 -2.53 -0.96 11.09
CA MET A 1 -2.79 -2.24 10.42
C MET A 1 -3.03 -2.03 8.93
N VAL A 2 -2.41 -2.84 8.10
CA VAL A 2 -2.55 -2.72 6.65
C VAL A 2 -3.73 -3.58 6.19
N THR A 3 -4.62 -2.96 5.39
CA THR A 3 -5.75 -3.65 4.77
C THR A 3 -5.48 -3.78 3.28
N HIS A 4 -5.67 -4.97 2.73
CA HIS A 4 -5.48 -5.22 1.31
C HIS A 4 -6.83 -5.25 0.58
N ASP A 5 -7.05 -4.27 -0.28
CA ASP A 5 -8.24 -4.21 -1.12
C ASP A 5 -7.88 -4.78 -2.49
N ILE A 6 -8.05 -6.08 -2.64
CA ILE A 6 -7.68 -6.80 -3.87
C ILE A 6 -8.49 -6.30 -5.07
N LYS A 7 -9.75 -6.02 -4.85
CA LYS A 7 -10.64 -5.58 -5.92
C LYS A 7 -10.19 -4.27 -6.57
N ASN A 8 -9.67 -3.35 -5.77
CA ASN A 8 -9.22 -2.05 -6.25
C ASN A 8 -7.71 -1.94 -6.37
N HIS A 9 -6.98 -3.03 -6.16
CA HIS A 9 -5.52 -3.08 -6.24
C HIS A 9 -4.86 -2.05 -5.32
N LYS A 10 -5.25 -2.08 -4.04
CA LYS A 10 -4.72 -1.13 -3.05
C LYS A 10 -4.38 -1.80 -1.74
N PHE A 11 -3.34 -1.28 -1.09
CA PHE A 11 -3.08 -1.53 0.32
C PHE A 11 -3.36 -0.23 1.06
N LYS A 12 -4.03 -0.31 2.19
CA LYS A 12 -4.47 0.86 2.95
C LYS A 12 -4.11 0.77 4.42
N ILE A 13 -3.82 1.92 5.02
CA ILE A 13 -3.69 2.06 6.47
C ILE A 13 -4.60 3.20 6.88
N GLU A 14 -5.62 2.90 7.67
CA GLU A 14 -6.51 3.93 8.21
C GLU A 14 -6.00 4.43 9.55
N SER A 15 -6.09 5.72 9.77
CA SER A 15 -5.76 6.33 11.05
C SER A 15 -6.67 7.51 11.31
N LEU A 16 -6.64 8.03 12.55
CA LEU A 16 -7.41 9.20 12.92
C LEU A 16 -6.99 10.44 12.14
N LYS A 17 -5.78 10.46 11.61
CA LYS A 17 -5.24 11.60 10.88
C LYS A 17 -5.34 11.49 9.38
N GLY A 18 -5.94 10.43 8.89
CA GLY A 18 -6.14 10.27 7.46
C GLY A 18 -5.88 8.84 6.99
N LEU A 19 -5.99 8.67 5.69
CA LEU A 19 -5.82 7.38 5.03
C LEU A 19 -4.53 7.37 4.22
N SER A 20 -3.68 6.38 4.49
CA SER A 20 -2.50 6.12 3.66
C SER A 20 -2.82 4.95 2.74
N CYS A 21 -2.39 5.02 1.49
CA CYS A 21 -2.62 3.92 0.57
C CYS A 21 -1.49 3.77 -0.44
N LEU A 22 -1.38 2.53 -0.96
CA LEU A 22 -0.47 2.20 -2.04
C LEU A 22 -1.30 1.53 -3.13
N GLU A 23 -1.26 2.09 -4.33
CA GLU A 23 -1.94 1.51 -5.48
C GLU A 23 -0.94 0.76 -6.35
N TYR A 24 -1.36 -0.37 -6.88
CA TYR A 24 -0.50 -1.19 -7.73
C TYR A 24 -1.26 -1.71 -8.93
N ASP A 25 -0.51 -2.20 -9.90
CA ASP A 25 -1.05 -2.93 -11.04
C ASP A 25 -0.43 -4.32 -11.06
N LEU A 26 -1.23 -5.31 -11.39
CA LEU A 26 -0.75 -6.68 -11.52
C LEU A 26 -1.23 -7.21 -12.87
N THR A 27 -0.29 -7.40 -13.79
CA THR A 27 -0.58 -7.93 -15.11
C THR A 27 0.28 -9.18 -15.31
N GLY A 28 -0.39 -10.34 -15.36
CA GLY A 28 0.31 -11.62 -15.42
C GLY A 28 1.20 -11.79 -14.20
N HIS A 29 2.52 -11.79 -14.39
CA HIS A 29 3.49 -11.91 -13.31
C HIS A 29 4.17 -10.60 -12.99
N VAL A 30 3.72 -9.49 -13.58
CA VAL A 30 4.34 -8.18 -13.36
C VAL A 30 3.55 -7.39 -12.33
N PHE A 31 4.21 -7.06 -11.24
CA PHE A 31 3.66 -6.24 -10.15
C PHE A 31 4.30 -4.85 -10.22
N THR A 32 3.47 -3.83 -10.41
CA THR A 32 3.95 -2.46 -10.55
C THR A 32 3.29 -1.56 -9.51
N VAL A 33 4.08 -0.84 -8.74
CA VAL A 33 3.57 0.16 -7.81
C VAL A 33 3.29 1.44 -8.59
N LEU A 34 2.05 1.89 -8.57
CA LEU A 34 1.63 3.08 -9.31
C LEU A 34 1.74 4.35 -8.48
N HIS A 35 1.18 4.32 -7.28
CA HIS A 35 1.15 5.48 -6.38
C HIS A 35 1.25 5.03 -4.94
N THR A 36 1.92 5.85 -4.12
CA THR A 36 1.89 5.69 -2.67
C THR A 36 1.53 7.05 -2.10
N ILE A 37 0.45 7.10 -1.33
CA ILE A 37 -0.08 8.33 -0.77
C ILE A 37 -0.03 8.24 0.75
N VAL A 38 0.64 9.19 1.39
CA VAL A 38 0.70 9.30 2.85
C VAL A 38 0.39 10.76 3.20
N PRO A 39 -0.66 11.02 4.01
CA PRO A 39 -0.97 12.37 4.44
C PRO A 39 0.22 13.03 5.14
N ALA A 40 0.37 14.34 4.97
CA ALA A 40 1.46 15.08 5.59
C ALA A 40 1.52 14.88 7.09
N ALA A 41 0.36 14.80 7.76
CA ALA A 41 0.27 14.58 9.19
C ALA A 41 0.84 13.24 9.65
N LEU A 42 0.95 12.27 8.72
CA LEU A 42 1.47 10.93 9.00
C LEU A 42 2.86 10.73 8.42
N SER A 43 3.41 11.75 7.79
CA SER A 43 4.74 11.71 7.21
C SER A 43 5.80 11.43 8.28
N GLY A 44 6.80 10.64 7.94
CA GLY A 44 7.88 10.31 8.88
C GLY A 44 7.58 9.20 9.86
N LYS A 45 6.39 8.58 9.77
CA LYS A 45 6.02 7.48 10.67
C LYS A 45 6.24 6.10 10.06
N GLY A 46 6.89 6.02 8.93
CA GLY A 46 7.19 4.75 8.28
C GLY A 46 6.01 4.06 7.63
N LEU A 47 4.91 4.76 7.40
CA LEU A 47 3.72 4.15 6.81
C LEU A 47 3.93 3.73 5.36
N ALA A 48 4.66 4.53 4.59
CA ALA A 48 4.98 4.18 3.21
C ALA A 48 5.79 2.89 3.16
N ALA A 49 6.74 2.73 4.08
CA ALA A 49 7.54 1.52 4.17
C ALA A 49 6.67 0.31 4.54
N GLN A 50 5.73 0.49 5.47
CA GLN A 50 4.81 -0.58 5.87
C GLN A 50 3.93 -1.02 4.71
N LEU A 51 3.43 -0.06 3.93
CA LEU A 51 2.61 -0.36 2.76
C LEU A 51 3.44 -1.10 1.70
N ALA A 52 4.63 -0.63 1.42
CA ALA A 52 5.51 -1.26 0.44
C ALA A 52 5.87 -2.68 0.86
N GLU A 53 6.17 -2.88 2.14
CA GLU A 53 6.52 -4.18 2.68
C GLU A 53 5.36 -5.17 2.57
N ALA A 54 4.15 -4.72 2.90
CA ALA A 54 2.95 -5.54 2.78
C ALA A 54 2.69 -5.93 1.32
N ALA A 55 2.83 -4.96 0.41
CA ALA A 55 2.63 -5.20 -1.01
C ALA A 55 3.66 -6.20 -1.55
N TYR A 56 4.91 -6.02 -1.18
CA TYR A 56 5.98 -6.90 -1.61
C TYR A 56 5.78 -8.33 -1.09
N SER A 57 5.46 -8.47 0.17
CA SER A 57 5.16 -9.76 0.78
C SER A 57 4.04 -10.49 0.06
N TRP A 58 2.98 -9.77 -0.26
CA TRP A 58 1.86 -10.34 -0.99
C TRP A 58 2.27 -10.77 -2.40
N ALA A 59 3.02 -9.94 -3.10
CA ALA A 59 3.46 -10.23 -4.46
C ALA A 59 4.34 -11.48 -4.53
N VAL A 60 5.21 -11.66 -3.54
CA VAL A 60 6.09 -12.82 -3.45
C VAL A 60 5.29 -14.11 -3.25
N LYS A 61 4.18 -14.04 -2.51
CA LYS A 61 3.34 -15.21 -2.25
C LYS A 61 2.39 -15.56 -3.39
N ASN A 62 2.17 -14.64 -4.27
CA ASN A 62 1.29 -14.80 -5.40
C ASN A 62 2.04 -14.61 -6.72
#